data_7bff906c741c9646e54b4fcf826af3f0
#
_entry.id   7bff906c741c9646e54b4fcf826af3f0
#
_cell.length_a   1.000
_cell.length_b   1.000
_cell.length_c   1.000
_cell.angle_alpha   90.00
_cell.angle_beta   90.00
_cell.angle_gamma   90.00
#
_symmetry.space_group_name_H-M   'P 1'
#
loop_
_entity.id
_entity.type
_entity.pdbx_description
1 polymer ?
#
loop_
_entity_poly.entity_id
_entity_poly.type
_entity_poly.pdbx_seq_one_letter_code
_entity_poly.pdbx_strand_id
1 'polypeptide(L)'
;PDGDGYEIISGHRRQFAAKMAGLETLPVIVRNMDDDAATILMVDSNLQREHISPSERAFAYKMKMDAMKRTAGRPSKENSRQVVGNFETADLIGKESGESGRQVQRFIRLTNLIPELLNMVDEKKVSFNPAVELSYLSTEQQQEMINAMDDTQNAPSFSQAKRIKKLAQEDNFTSEA
;
A
#
# COMPACT_ATOMS: atom_id res chain seq x y z
N PRO A 1 19.07 16.37 -0.86
CA PRO A 1 19.04 17.19 -2.06
C PRO A 1 20.45 17.34 -2.62
N ASP A 2 20.63 16.96 -3.87
CA ASP A 2 21.87 17.24 -4.62
C ASP A 2 21.84 18.71 -5.04
N GLY A 3 22.38 19.61 -4.19
CA GLY A 3 22.50 21.04 -4.49
C GLY A 3 21.91 21.96 -3.41
N ASP A 4 22.00 23.27 -3.65
CA ASP A 4 21.53 24.35 -2.75
C ASP A 4 20.00 24.52 -2.68
N GLY A 5 19.22 23.44 -2.92
CA GLY A 5 17.77 23.47 -2.98
C GLY A 5 17.08 22.83 -1.79
N TYR A 6 15.75 22.98 -1.74
CA TYR A 6 14.87 22.34 -0.77
C TYR A 6 13.91 21.40 -1.51
N GLU A 7 13.67 20.21 -0.93
CA GLU A 7 12.66 19.28 -1.38
C GLU A 7 11.35 19.51 -0.60
N ILE A 8 10.22 19.48 -1.31
CA ILE A 8 8.91 19.63 -0.69
C ILE A 8 8.38 18.27 -0.27
N ILE A 9 8.34 18.02 1.02
CA ILE A 9 7.82 16.77 1.60
C ILE A 9 6.29 16.80 1.69
N SER A 10 5.70 17.96 2.01
CA SER A 10 4.26 18.12 2.14
C SER A 10 3.84 19.55 1.78
N GLY A 11 2.61 19.69 1.23
CA GLY A 11 2.06 21.01 0.90
C GLY A 11 2.07 21.38 -0.59
N HIS A 12 2.29 20.44 -1.51
CA HIS A 12 2.29 20.66 -2.97
C HIS A 12 1.03 21.39 -3.45
N ARG A 13 -0.16 21.03 -2.94
CA ARG A 13 -1.42 21.73 -3.29
C ARG A 13 -1.42 23.17 -2.85
N ARG A 14 -0.84 23.47 -1.67
CA ARG A 14 -0.73 24.84 -1.12
C ARG A 14 0.25 25.67 -1.95
N GLN A 15 1.38 25.08 -2.33
CA GLN A 15 2.35 25.71 -3.23
C GLN A 15 1.71 26.02 -4.58
N PHE A 16 0.99 25.06 -5.16
CA PHE A 16 0.29 25.26 -6.44
C PHE A 16 -0.77 26.36 -6.36
N ALA A 17 -1.58 26.37 -5.30
CA ALA A 17 -2.59 27.40 -5.08
C ALA A 17 -1.95 28.81 -4.88
N ALA A 18 -0.85 28.91 -4.13
CA ALA A 18 -0.11 30.15 -3.96
C ALA A 18 0.42 30.69 -5.30
N LYS A 19 0.98 29.80 -6.13
CA LYS A 19 1.44 30.16 -7.47
C LYS A 19 0.30 30.65 -8.37
N MET A 20 -0.87 30.02 -8.31
CA MET A 20 -2.06 30.48 -9.05
C MET A 20 -2.58 31.82 -8.55
N ALA A 21 -2.46 32.08 -7.25
CA ALA A 21 -2.85 33.36 -6.63
C ALA A 21 -1.82 34.49 -6.83
N GLY A 22 -0.71 34.22 -7.55
CA GLY A 22 0.34 35.23 -7.82
C GLY A 22 1.18 35.59 -6.59
N LEU A 23 1.21 34.73 -5.56
CA LEU A 23 2.04 34.95 -4.39
C LEU A 23 3.50 34.64 -4.70
N GLU A 24 4.39 35.62 -4.47
CA GLU A 24 5.84 35.45 -4.71
C GLU A 24 6.51 34.60 -3.63
N THR A 25 5.97 34.58 -2.43
CA THR A 25 6.52 33.88 -1.27
C THR A 25 5.46 33.07 -0.53
N LEU A 26 5.88 31.97 0.07
CA LEU A 26 5.05 31.09 0.88
C LEU A 26 5.78 30.76 2.19
N PRO A 27 5.13 30.87 3.36
CA PRO A 27 5.74 30.44 4.61
C PRO A 27 5.93 28.92 4.63
N VAL A 28 7.14 28.48 4.93
CA VAL A 28 7.53 27.06 4.97
C VAL A 28 8.24 26.74 6.28
N ILE A 29 8.17 25.47 6.69
CA ILE A 29 8.97 24.93 7.78
C ILE A 29 10.09 24.10 7.17
N VAL A 30 11.33 24.56 7.31
CA VAL A 30 12.50 23.83 6.85
C VAL A 30 12.96 22.87 7.95
N ARG A 31 13.22 21.61 7.57
CA ARG A 31 13.76 20.58 8.47
C ARG A 31 14.93 19.91 7.78
N ASN A 32 15.97 19.59 8.54
CA ASN A 32 17.06 18.75 8.07
C ASN A 32 16.76 17.30 8.45
N MET A 33 16.64 16.41 7.46
CA MET A 33 16.35 14.99 7.66
C MET A 33 16.91 14.16 6.49
N ASP A 34 17.14 12.88 6.74
CA ASP A 34 17.50 11.93 5.68
C ASP A 34 16.29 11.51 4.84
N ASP A 35 16.54 10.79 3.74
CA ASP A 35 15.52 10.36 2.79
C ASP A 35 14.47 9.44 3.42
N ASP A 36 14.85 8.59 4.37
CA ASP A 36 13.93 7.68 5.04
C ASP A 36 13.01 8.45 5.99
N ALA A 37 13.54 9.39 6.77
CA ALA A 37 12.73 10.27 7.62
C ALA A 37 11.81 11.17 6.78
N ALA A 38 12.28 11.68 5.64
CA ALA A 38 11.48 12.44 4.69
C ALA A 38 10.33 11.60 4.12
N THR A 39 10.61 10.37 3.73
CA THR A 39 9.61 9.40 3.23
C THR A 39 8.55 9.11 4.30
N ILE A 40 8.93 8.84 5.54
CA ILE A 40 8.00 8.58 6.64
C ILE A 40 7.10 9.81 6.87
N LEU A 41 7.67 11.00 6.94
CA LEU A 41 6.90 12.24 7.14
C LEU A 41 5.92 12.50 5.99
N MET A 42 6.34 12.27 4.74
CA MET A 42 5.49 12.38 3.56
C MET A 42 4.30 11.42 3.64
N VAL A 43 4.56 10.15 3.96
CA VAL A 43 3.53 9.12 4.08
C VAL A 43 2.54 9.47 5.19
N ASP A 44 3.02 9.88 6.37
CA ASP A 44 2.16 10.26 7.49
C ASP A 44 1.26 11.45 7.14
N SER A 45 1.80 12.45 6.45
CA SER A 45 1.03 13.59 5.95
C SER A 45 -0.07 13.17 4.95
N ASN A 46 0.18 12.13 4.15
CA ASN A 46 -0.79 11.60 3.20
C ASN A 46 -1.86 10.73 3.88
N LEU A 47 -1.46 9.90 4.85
CA LEU A 47 -2.38 9.04 5.61
C LEU A 47 -3.38 9.83 6.48
N GLN A 48 -3.09 11.09 6.80
CA GLN A 48 -4.00 11.99 7.52
C GLN A 48 -5.11 12.60 6.65
N ARG A 49 -5.15 12.30 5.34
CA ARG A 49 -6.21 12.79 4.47
C ARG A 49 -7.54 12.10 4.79
N GLU A 50 -8.63 12.83 4.69
CA GLU A 50 -9.98 12.35 4.99
C GLU A 50 -10.42 11.20 4.08
N HIS A 51 -10.00 11.22 2.82
CA HIS A 51 -10.31 10.19 1.84
C HIS A 51 -9.05 9.68 1.17
N ILE A 52 -8.71 8.43 1.45
CA ILE A 52 -7.58 7.70 0.86
C ILE A 52 -8.11 6.40 0.29
N SER A 53 -7.79 6.10 -0.97
CA SER A 53 -8.17 4.84 -1.57
C SER A 53 -7.44 3.65 -0.92
N PRO A 54 -7.99 2.42 -1.01
CA PRO A 54 -7.31 1.23 -0.54
C PRO A 54 -5.92 1.03 -1.15
N SER A 55 -5.75 1.33 -2.44
CA SER A 55 -4.47 1.24 -3.13
C SER A 55 -3.46 2.26 -2.59
N GLU A 56 -3.86 3.54 -2.47
CA GLU A 56 -2.99 4.58 -1.91
C GLU A 56 -2.53 4.23 -0.50
N ARG A 57 -3.46 3.73 0.35
CA ARG A 57 -3.13 3.29 1.71
C ARG A 57 -2.18 2.10 1.72
N ALA A 58 -2.36 1.14 0.79
CA ALA A 58 -1.48 -0.02 0.66
C ALA A 58 -0.04 0.38 0.30
N PHE A 59 0.13 1.24 -0.69
CA PHE A 59 1.45 1.74 -1.08
C PHE A 59 2.06 2.64 0.00
N ALA A 60 1.27 3.49 0.66
CA ALA A 60 1.72 4.33 1.76
C ALA A 60 2.29 3.49 2.91
N TYR A 61 1.58 2.46 3.37
CA TYR A 61 2.07 1.56 4.40
C TYR A 61 3.31 0.78 3.96
N LYS A 62 3.37 0.33 2.70
CA LYS A 62 4.55 -0.34 2.17
C LYS A 62 5.77 0.57 2.19
N MET A 63 5.65 1.80 1.68
CA MET A 63 6.73 2.78 1.67
C MET A 63 7.23 3.09 3.08
N LYS A 64 6.31 3.32 4.04
CA LYS A 64 6.66 3.58 5.44
C LYS A 64 7.37 2.39 6.07
N MET A 65 6.85 1.17 5.85
CA MET A 65 7.48 -0.05 6.36
C MET A 65 8.91 -0.23 5.81
N ASP A 66 9.11 0.01 4.52
CA ASP A 66 10.41 -0.14 3.86
C ASP A 66 11.41 0.92 4.35
N ALA A 67 10.97 2.18 4.56
CA ALA A 67 11.78 3.24 5.14
C ALA A 67 12.19 2.91 6.59
N MET A 68 11.25 2.51 7.44
CA MET A 68 11.52 2.13 8.83
C MET A 68 12.50 0.96 8.95
N LYS A 69 12.42 -0.03 8.03
CA LYS A 69 13.38 -1.15 7.99
C LYS A 69 14.78 -0.71 7.62
N ARG A 70 14.94 0.23 6.68
CA ARG A 70 16.25 0.77 6.31
C ARG A 70 16.87 1.54 7.47
N THR A 71 16.10 2.35 8.17
CA THR A 71 16.52 3.11 9.35
C THR A 71 16.94 2.19 10.51
N ALA A 72 16.26 1.06 10.73
CA ALA A 72 16.59 0.08 11.77
C ALA A 72 17.86 -0.75 11.50
N GLY A 73 18.51 -0.55 10.35
CA GLY A 73 19.71 -1.28 9.93
C GLY A 73 19.38 -2.54 9.13
N ARG A 74 20.39 -3.00 8.35
CA ARG A 74 20.25 -4.16 7.48
C ARG A 74 20.07 -5.43 8.31
N PRO A 75 18.95 -6.18 8.20
CA PRO A 75 18.75 -7.42 8.92
C PRO A 75 19.84 -8.43 8.55
N SER A 76 20.46 -9.07 9.55
CA SER A 76 21.34 -10.21 9.36
C SER A 76 20.55 -11.37 8.70
N LYS A 77 21.25 -12.22 7.92
CA LYS A 77 20.72 -13.28 7.05
C LYS A 77 19.87 -14.39 7.71
N GLU A 78 19.39 -14.23 8.93
CA GLU A 78 18.57 -15.22 9.62
C GLU A 78 17.07 -14.96 9.41
N ASN A 79 16.44 -15.79 8.60
CA ASN A 79 15.03 -15.71 8.15
C ASN A 79 13.97 -15.54 9.26
N SER A 80 14.21 -16.05 10.47
CA SER A 80 13.26 -15.97 11.59
C SER A 80 13.13 -14.57 12.19
N ARG A 81 14.21 -13.80 12.27
CA ARG A 81 14.22 -12.42 12.78
C ARG A 81 13.51 -11.44 11.84
N GLN A 82 13.52 -11.71 10.54
CA GLN A 82 12.89 -10.86 9.54
C GLN A 82 11.34 -10.88 9.63
N VAL A 83 10.76 -12.03 9.96
CA VAL A 83 9.30 -12.16 10.15
C VAL A 83 8.86 -11.44 11.42
N VAL A 84 9.56 -11.61 12.54
CA VAL A 84 9.27 -10.92 13.80
C VAL A 84 9.38 -9.41 13.64
N GLY A 85 10.47 -8.92 13.06
CA GLY A 85 10.66 -7.48 12.79
C GLY A 85 9.58 -6.86 11.88
N ASN A 86 9.03 -7.64 10.95
CA ASN A 86 7.91 -7.18 10.12
C ASN A 86 6.61 -7.00 10.90
N PHE A 87 6.32 -7.88 11.86
CA PHE A 87 5.15 -7.75 12.74
C PHE A 87 5.31 -6.56 13.68
N GLU A 88 6.45 -6.41 14.34
CA GLU A 88 6.73 -5.28 15.23
C GLU A 88 6.61 -3.93 14.50
N THR A 89 7.19 -3.82 13.30
CA THR A 89 7.09 -2.60 12.49
C THR A 89 5.65 -2.33 12.04
N ALA A 90 4.90 -3.38 11.64
CA ALA A 90 3.50 -3.23 11.27
C ALA A 90 2.63 -2.79 12.46
N ASP A 91 2.91 -3.28 13.67
CA ASP A 91 2.21 -2.87 14.89
C ASP A 91 2.51 -1.42 15.26
N LEU A 92 3.74 -0.95 15.06
CA LEU A 92 4.10 0.47 15.24
C LEU A 92 3.32 1.36 14.27
N ILE A 93 3.34 1.03 12.96
CA ILE A 93 2.59 1.75 11.93
C ILE A 93 1.10 1.75 12.25
N GLY A 94 0.55 0.60 12.64
CA GLY A 94 -0.85 0.45 13.00
C GLY A 94 -1.25 1.32 14.18
N LYS A 95 -0.43 1.36 15.22
CA LYS A 95 -0.67 2.18 16.40
C LYS A 95 -0.73 3.69 16.06
N GLU A 96 0.12 4.16 15.16
CA GLU A 96 0.13 5.56 14.71
C GLU A 96 -1.06 5.91 13.83
N SER A 97 -1.56 4.96 13.03
CA SER A 97 -2.70 5.16 12.13
C SER A 97 -4.06 4.75 12.72
N GLY A 98 -4.09 4.28 13.97
CA GLY A 98 -5.32 3.80 14.62
C GLY A 98 -5.81 2.44 14.12
N GLU A 99 -4.94 1.64 13.52
CA GLU A 99 -5.24 0.31 12.99
C GLU A 99 -4.43 -0.79 13.71
N SER A 100 -4.77 -2.06 13.49
CA SER A 100 -3.94 -3.16 13.95
C SER A 100 -2.80 -3.42 12.97
N GLY A 101 -1.63 -3.90 13.45
CA GLY A 101 -0.52 -4.30 12.58
C GLY A 101 -0.94 -5.38 11.57
N ARG A 102 -1.87 -6.27 11.94
CA ARG A 102 -2.48 -7.23 11.01
C ARG A 102 -3.21 -6.53 9.86
N GLN A 103 -3.95 -5.45 10.15
CA GLN A 103 -4.65 -4.68 9.12
C GLN A 103 -3.66 -3.96 8.20
N VAL A 104 -2.60 -3.37 8.77
CA VAL A 104 -1.49 -2.77 7.98
C VAL A 104 -0.90 -3.80 7.01
N GLN A 105 -0.59 -5.01 7.47
CA GLN A 105 -0.07 -6.08 6.61
C GLN A 105 -1.06 -6.49 5.51
N ARG A 106 -2.35 -6.52 5.80
CA ARG A 106 -3.38 -6.81 4.81
C ARG A 106 -3.48 -5.72 3.73
N PHE A 107 -3.35 -4.44 4.11
CA PHE A 107 -3.24 -3.36 3.13
C PHE A 107 -1.98 -3.52 2.28
N ILE A 108 -0.81 -3.72 2.89
CA ILE A 108 0.43 -3.94 2.16
C ILE A 108 0.30 -5.11 1.17
N ARG A 109 -0.44 -6.15 1.55
CA ARG A 109 -0.66 -7.31 0.67
C ARG A 109 -1.35 -6.93 -0.63
N LEU A 110 -2.23 -5.91 -0.66
CA LEU A 110 -2.89 -5.44 -1.89
C LEU A 110 -1.90 -4.96 -2.95
N THR A 111 -0.68 -4.53 -2.57
CA THR A 111 0.35 -4.12 -3.54
C THR A 111 0.85 -5.25 -4.44
N ASN A 112 0.44 -6.51 -4.18
CA ASN A 112 0.72 -7.67 -5.03
C ASN A 112 -0.40 -7.94 -6.05
N LEU A 113 -1.47 -7.15 -6.04
CA LEU A 113 -2.49 -7.21 -7.10
C LEU A 113 -1.96 -6.54 -8.38
N ILE A 114 -2.38 -7.07 -9.52
CA ILE A 114 -2.19 -6.38 -10.79
C ILE A 114 -2.99 -5.08 -10.82
N PRO A 115 -2.55 -4.07 -11.59
CA PRO A 115 -3.16 -2.72 -11.58
C PRO A 115 -4.67 -2.73 -11.80
N GLU A 116 -5.17 -3.59 -12.69
CA GLU A 116 -6.57 -3.72 -13.03
C GLU A 116 -7.42 -4.17 -11.83
N LEU A 117 -6.97 -5.23 -11.13
CA LEU A 117 -7.65 -5.69 -9.90
C LEU A 117 -7.58 -4.65 -8.79
N LEU A 118 -6.47 -3.97 -8.65
CA LEU A 118 -6.29 -2.93 -7.65
C LEU A 118 -7.24 -1.75 -7.91
N ASN A 119 -7.41 -1.34 -9.16
CA ASN A 119 -8.40 -0.34 -9.55
C ASN A 119 -9.83 -0.78 -9.24
N MET A 120 -10.17 -2.06 -9.46
CA MET A 120 -11.49 -2.60 -9.10
C MET A 120 -11.75 -2.53 -7.58
N VAL A 121 -10.70 -2.63 -6.75
CA VAL A 121 -10.81 -2.45 -5.30
C VAL A 121 -11.09 -0.98 -4.95
N ASP A 122 -10.41 -0.04 -5.58
CA ASP A 122 -10.61 1.39 -5.37
C ASP A 122 -12.01 1.84 -5.82
N GLU A 123 -12.51 1.27 -6.92
CA GLU A 123 -13.87 1.48 -7.43
C GLU A 123 -14.95 0.73 -6.62
N LYS A 124 -14.58 -0.02 -5.59
CA LYS A 124 -15.47 -0.85 -4.77
C LYS A 124 -16.20 -1.97 -5.53
N LYS A 125 -15.73 -2.32 -6.73
CA LYS A 125 -16.21 -3.47 -7.49
C LYS A 125 -15.78 -4.78 -6.84
N VAL A 126 -14.57 -4.81 -6.30
CA VAL A 126 -14.05 -5.93 -5.49
C VAL A 126 -13.87 -5.44 -4.05
N SER A 127 -14.48 -6.15 -3.10
CA SER A 127 -14.35 -5.82 -1.68
C SER A 127 -12.94 -6.11 -1.15
N PHE A 128 -12.52 -5.39 -0.10
CA PHE A 128 -11.18 -5.49 0.49
C PHE A 128 -10.80 -6.93 0.89
N ASN A 129 -11.69 -7.65 1.57
CA ASN A 129 -11.38 -8.99 2.06
C ASN A 129 -11.13 -10.02 0.94
N PRO A 130 -11.99 -10.15 -0.09
CA PRO A 130 -11.68 -10.93 -1.28
C PRO A 130 -10.38 -10.52 -1.95
N ALA A 131 -10.14 -9.23 -2.14
CA ALA A 131 -8.94 -8.71 -2.79
C ALA A 131 -7.64 -9.15 -2.07
N VAL A 132 -7.63 -9.16 -0.73
CA VAL A 132 -6.49 -9.69 0.04
C VAL A 132 -6.25 -11.17 -0.25
N GLU A 133 -7.29 -11.99 -0.42
CA GLU A 133 -7.12 -13.40 -0.77
C GLU A 133 -6.63 -13.57 -2.23
N LEU A 134 -7.16 -12.78 -3.16
CA LEU A 134 -6.74 -12.79 -4.58
C LEU A 134 -5.28 -12.34 -4.76
N SER A 135 -4.74 -11.51 -3.87
CA SER A 135 -3.34 -11.09 -3.91
C SER A 135 -2.31 -12.21 -3.66
N TYR A 136 -2.77 -13.42 -3.35
CA TYR A 136 -1.93 -14.61 -3.25
C TYR A 136 -1.82 -15.41 -4.56
N LEU A 137 -2.60 -15.06 -5.55
CA LEU A 137 -2.58 -15.63 -6.89
C LEU A 137 -1.38 -15.12 -7.69
N SER A 138 -0.93 -15.90 -8.69
CA SER A 138 0.04 -15.42 -9.68
C SER A 138 -0.57 -14.32 -10.55
N THR A 139 0.27 -13.59 -11.29
CA THR A 139 -0.19 -12.55 -12.22
C THR A 139 -1.15 -13.13 -13.28
N GLU A 140 -0.84 -14.31 -13.81
CA GLU A 140 -1.66 -15.01 -14.79
C GLU A 140 -3.02 -15.40 -14.21
N GLN A 141 -3.04 -15.98 -13.01
CA GLN A 141 -4.26 -16.37 -12.30
C GLN A 141 -5.12 -15.14 -11.94
N GLN A 142 -4.50 -14.01 -11.59
CA GLN A 142 -5.22 -12.77 -11.35
C GLN A 142 -5.89 -12.26 -12.64
N GLN A 143 -5.22 -12.39 -13.80
CA GLN A 143 -5.81 -12.03 -15.09
C GLN A 143 -6.99 -12.94 -15.46
N GLU A 144 -6.88 -14.24 -15.23
CA GLU A 144 -7.98 -15.20 -15.42
C GLU A 144 -9.18 -14.85 -14.52
N MET A 145 -8.92 -14.41 -13.27
CA MET A 145 -9.98 -13.94 -12.38
C MET A 145 -10.71 -12.71 -12.91
N ILE A 146 -10.00 -11.76 -13.53
CA ILE A 146 -10.65 -10.60 -14.18
C ILE A 146 -11.57 -11.08 -15.30
N ASN A 147 -11.08 -11.96 -16.18
CA ASN A 147 -11.87 -12.49 -17.27
C ASN A 147 -13.14 -13.20 -16.77
N ALA A 148 -13.02 -14.03 -15.73
CA ALA A 148 -14.16 -14.71 -15.10
C ALA A 148 -15.16 -13.72 -14.45
N MET A 149 -14.66 -12.63 -13.84
CA MET A 149 -15.53 -11.57 -13.29
C MET A 149 -16.25 -10.80 -14.40
N ASP A 150 -15.60 -10.56 -15.53
CA ASP A 150 -16.20 -9.89 -16.68
C ASP A 150 -17.28 -10.77 -17.33
N ASP A 151 -17.06 -12.08 -17.46
CA ASP A 151 -18.02 -13.04 -18.01
C ASP A 151 -19.25 -13.20 -17.11
N THR A 152 -19.02 -13.26 -15.81
CA THR A 152 -20.11 -13.48 -14.82
C THR A 152 -20.76 -12.19 -14.34
N GLN A 153 -20.16 -11.03 -14.62
CA GLN A 153 -20.55 -9.71 -14.13
C GLN A 153 -20.62 -9.66 -12.59
N ASN A 154 -19.84 -10.51 -11.91
CA ASN A 154 -19.84 -10.63 -10.45
C ASN A 154 -18.41 -10.74 -9.91
N ALA A 155 -18.15 -10.01 -8.83
CA ALA A 155 -16.92 -10.19 -8.07
C ALA A 155 -17.06 -11.36 -7.07
N PRO A 156 -15.98 -12.09 -6.79
CA PRO A 156 -16.01 -13.21 -5.86
C PRO A 156 -16.32 -12.73 -4.43
N SER A 157 -17.13 -13.50 -3.73
CA SER A 157 -17.31 -13.36 -2.29
C SER A 157 -16.04 -13.75 -1.55
N PHE A 158 -15.94 -13.40 -0.27
CA PHE A 158 -14.77 -13.75 0.55
C PHE A 158 -14.54 -15.27 0.61
N SER A 159 -15.61 -16.07 0.72
CA SER A 159 -15.53 -17.54 0.77
C SER A 159 -15.03 -18.12 -0.56
N GLN A 160 -15.49 -17.59 -1.69
CA GLN A 160 -15.03 -17.98 -3.02
C GLN A 160 -13.54 -17.60 -3.21
N ALA A 161 -13.15 -16.36 -2.91
CA ALA A 161 -11.75 -15.92 -3.02
C ALA A 161 -10.81 -16.79 -2.16
N LYS A 162 -11.24 -17.17 -0.96
CA LYS A 162 -10.48 -18.07 -0.09
C LYS A 162 -10.34 -19.48 -0.67
N ARG A 163 -11.40 -20.00 -1.29
CA ARG A 163 -11.37 -21.30 -1.97
C ARG A 163 -10.47 -21.26 -3.20
N ILE A 164 -10.57 -20.23 -4.02
CA ILE A 164 -9.73 -19.99 -5.20
C ILE A 164 -8.26 -19.96 -4.82
N LYS A 165 -7.90 -19.19 -3.79
CA LYS A 165 -6.53 -19.16 -3.25
C LYS A 165 -6.05 -20.56 -2.85
N LYS A 166 -6.89 -21.37 -2.19
CA LYS A 166 -6.52 -22.73 -1.78
C LYS A 166 -6.25 -23.60 -2.99
N LEU A 167 -7.12 -23.58 -4.00
CA LEU A 167 -6.93 -24.33 -5.25
C LEU A 167 -5.66 -23.91 -6.00
N ALA A 168 -5.36 -22.61 -6.04
CA ALA A 168 -4.13 -22.10 -6.64
C ALA A 168 -2.87 -22.57 -5.91
N GLN A 169 -2.92 -22.71 -4.59
CA GLN A 169 -1.80 -23.24 -3.79
C GLN A 169 -1.59 -24.75 -3.92
N GLU A 170 -2.64 -25.48 -4.31
CA GLU A 170 -2.60 -26.93 -4.53
C GLU A 170 -2.31 -27.31 -6.00
N ASP A 171 -1.90 -26.35 -6.86
CA ASP A 171 -1.71 -26.49 -8.31
C ASP A 171 -2.95 -27.03 -9.07
N ASN A 172 -4.13 -26.90 -8.48
CA ASN A 172 -5.41 -27.34 -9.04
C ASN A 172 -6.27 -26.16 -9.55
N PHE A 173 -5.63 -25.07 -9.89
CA PHE A 173 -6.35 -23.89 -10.41
C PHE A 173 -6.73 -24.11 -11.86
N THR A 174 -8.04 -24.13 -12.13
CA THR A 174 -8.62 -24.13 -13.49
C THR A 174 -9.69 -23.07 -13.59
N SER A 175 -9.91 -22.51 -14.78
CA SER A 175 -10.92 -21.48 -15.04
C SER A 175 -12.37 -21.96 -14.77
N GLU A 176 -12.59 -23.27 -14.60
CA GLU A 176 -13.88 -23.90 -14.31
C GLU A 176 -14.14 -24.09 -12.80
N ALA A 177 -13.22 -23.73 -11.92
CA ALA A 177 -13.29 -23.93 -10.47
C ALA A 177 -13.91 -22.72 -9.74
#